data_5952789a543463cea9d54467395befaf
#
_entry.id   5952789a543463cea9d54467395befaf
#
_cell.length_a   1.000
_cell.length_b   1.000
_cell.length_c   1.000
_cell.angle_alpha   90.00
_cell.angle_beta   90.00
_cell.angle_gamma   90.00
#
_symmetry.space_group_name_H-M   'P 1'
#
loop_
_entity.id
_entity.type
_entity.pdbx_description
1 polymer ?
#
loop_
_entity_poly.entity_id
_entity_poly.type
_entity_poly.pdbx_seq_one_letter_code
_entity_poly.pdbx_strand_id
1 'polypeptide(L)'
;AAMLTSSGMAANFLAIFNVAGAGDHVVASSAIYGGTYNLLAHTMERMGLTCTFVAPDCTDEELEAAFEPNTKLVFGETIANPALAVLDIERFAKAAHDHGVPLMVDNTFPTPVMCRPFEWGADIVTHSTTKYMDGHAAYLGGVIVDHGQFDWMAHADKFPGLTTPDESYHGVTYAEKFGREGAFITKATAQLMRDLGPMQNPQAAFFLNSSLESLHVRMPRHCENGLAVAKFLQSHPKVRFVSYPGLEGDKYYDIAQKYMPNGTCGVVSFGFNGGRAAAETFMKSLKLAQIATHVADARTCCLHPANATHRQMNDEELIACG
;
A
#
# COMPACT_ATOMS: atom_id res chain seq x y z
N ALA A 1 -8.84 -10.63 11.82
CA ALA A 1 -9.66 -9.51 12.34
C ALA A 1 -9.44 -8.25 11.50
N ALA A 2 -10.31 -7.22 11.65
CA ALA A 2 -10.17 -5.96 10.90
C ALA A 2 -10.59 -4.73 11.71
N MET A 3 -10.03 -3.57 11.37
CA MET A 3 -10.34 -2.29 11.99
C MET A 3 -10.38 -1.18 10.93
N LEU A 4 -11.47 -0.42 10.89
CA LEU A 4 -11.58 0.78 10.05
C LEU A 4 -10.84 1.97 10.69
N THR A 5 -10.26 2.83 9.86
CA THR A 5 -9.53 4.04 10.26
C THR A 5 -9.96 5.25 9.45
N SER A 6 -9.61 6.45 9.88
CA SER A 6 -10.01 7.71 9.22
C SER A 6 -9.38 7.93 7.84
N SER A 7 -8.32 7.20 7.49
CA SER A 7 -7.65 7.29 6.18
C SER A 7 -6.71 6.09 5.97
N GLY A 8 -6.27 5.86 4.73
CA GLY A 8 -5.23 4.87 4.43
C GLY A 8 -3.91 5.17 5.16
N MET A 9 -3.54 6.45 5.27
CA MET A 9 -2.34 6.85 6.04
C MET A 9 -2.48 6.53 7.53
N ALA A 10 -3.68 6.70 8.10
CA ALA A 10 -3.94 6.29 9.48
C ALA A 10 -3.86 4.78 9.64
N ALA A 11 -4.31 4.00 8.64
CA ALA A 11 -4.17 2.55 8.65
C ALA A 11 -2.69 2.14 8.65
N ASN A 12 -1.88 2.68 7.74
CA ASN A 12 -0.46 2.38 7.67
C ASN A 12 0.27 2.81 8.96
N PHE A 13 0.02 4.04 9.44
CA PHE A 13 0.64 4.53 10.67
C PHE A 13 0.31 3.64 11.88
N LEU A 14 -0.99 3.36 12.11
CA LEU A 14 -1.40 2.56 13.27
C LEU A 14 -0.90 1.12 13.19
N ALA A 15 -0.92 0.51 12.00
CA ALA A 15 -0.45 -0.86 11.83
C ALA A 15 1.05 -0.98 12.11
N ILE A 16 1.86 -0.06 11.59
CA ILE A 16 3.30 -0.02 11.84
C ILE A 16 3.58 0.27 13.32
N PHE A 17 2.96 1.33 13.86
CA PHE A 17 3.19 1.77 15.25
C PHE A 17 2.67 0.75 16.29
N ASN A 18 1.81 -0.16 15.90
CA ASN A 18 1.31 -1.23 16.76
C ASN A 18 2.39 -2.27 17.12
N VAL A 19 3.42 -2.43 16.28
CA VAL A 19 4.49 -3.43 16.44
C VAL A 19 5.88 -2.83 16.49
N ALA A 20 6.07 -1.59 16.04
CA ALA A 20 7.35 -0.91 15.99
C ALA A 20 7.25 0.49 16.60
N GLY A 21 8.20 0.88 17.44
CA GLY A 21 8.24 2.17 18.14
C GLY A 21 9.65 2.77 18.15
N ALA A 22 9.91 3.64 19.12
CA ALA A 22 11.21 4.28 19.28
C ALA A 22 12.32 3.23 19.54
N GLY A 23 13.38 3.29 18.76
CA GLY A 23 14.50 2.34 18.81
C GLY A 23 14.31 1.11 17.94
N ASP A 24 13.17 0.94 17.27
CA ASP A 24 12.91 -0.15 16.34
C ASP A 24 13.21 0.23 14.90
N HIS A 25 13.28 -0.80 14.04
CA HIS A 25 13.59 -0.67 12.63
C HIS A 25 12.52 -1.35 11.75
N VAL A 26 12.31 -0.82 10.54
CA VAL A 26 11.42 -1.36 9.51
C VAL A 26 12.19 -1.53 8.20
N VAL A 27 12.02 -2.64 7.51
CA VAL A 27 12.44 -2.79 6.10
C VAL A 27 11.26 -2.46 5.20
N ALA A 28 11.42 -1.59 4.23
CA ALA A 28 10.34 -1.21 3.32
C ALA A 28 10.77 -1.26 1.85
N SER A 29 9.85 -1.64 0.96
CA SER A 29 10.06 -1.38 -0.46
C SER A 29 10.17 0.12 -0.72
N SER A 30 11.11 0.54 -1.56
CA SER A 30 11.24 1.94 -1.99
C SER A 30 10.14 2.36 -2.98
N ALA A 31 9.56 1.40 -3.69
CA ALA A 31 8.42 1.61 -4.56
C ALA A 31 7.12 1.48 -3.75
N ILE A 32 6.72 2.57 -3.13
CA ILE A 32 5.49 2.71 -2.33
C ILE A 32 4.90 4.11 -2.53
N TYR A 33 3.68 4.31 -2.10
CA TYR A 33 3.02 5.62 -2.10
C TYR A 33 3.86 6.68 -1.41
N GLY A 34 4.06 7.83 -2.07
CA GLY A 34 4.92 8.90 -1.57
C GLY A 34 4.56 9.40 -0.16
N GLY A 35 3.28 9.33 0.23
CA GLY A 35 2.87 9.64 1.60
C GLY A 35 3.40 8.64 2.62
N THR A 36 3.40 7.35 2.29
CA THR A 36 3.94 6.28 3.16
C THR A 36 5.47 6.34 3.21
N TYR A 37 6.12 6.63 2.07
CA TYR A 37 7.54 6.89 2.04
C TYR A 37 7.92 8.03 3.00
N ASN A 38 7.24 9.18 2.89
CA ASN A 38 7.46 10.32 3.78
C ASN A 38 7.14 10.01 5.25
N LEU A 39 6.12 9.19 5.51
CA LEU A 39 5.79 8.72 6.85
C LEU A 39 6.97 7.99 7.47
N LEU A 40 7.53 7.00 6.77
CA LEU A 40 8.65 6.18 7.25
C LEU A 40 9.96 6.97 7.30
N ALA A 41 10.31 7.67 6.21
CA ALA A 41 11.61 8.34 6.07
C ALA A 41 11.77 9.58 6.95
N HIS A 42 10.67 10.24 7.35
CA HIS A 42 10.77 11.53 8.05
C HIS A 42 9.91 11.63 9.30
N THR A 43 8.63 11.22 9.22
CA THR A 43 7.70 11.43 10.33
C THR A 43 7.98 10.46 11.47
N MET A 44 8.11 9.17 11.17
CA MET A 44 8.38 8.15 12.18
C MET A 44 9.84 8.16 12.63
N GLU A 45 10.77 8.62 11.79
CA GLU A 45 12.16 8.88 12.20
C GLU A 45 12.23 9.85 13.38
N ARG A 46 11.42 10.92 13.36
CA ARG A 46 11.30 11.87 14.50
C ARG A 46 10.70 11.24 15.76
N MET A 47 10.03 10.10 15.61
CA MET A 47 9.51 9.29 16.73
C MET A 47 10.51 8.22 17.17
N GLY A 48 11.72 8.19 16.56
CA GLY A 48 12.80 7.28 16.89
C GLY A 48 12.75 5.93 16.18
N LEU A 49 11.87 5.76 15.17
CA LEU A 49 11.82 4.56 14.35
C LEU A 49 12.68 4.75 13.10
N THR A 50 13.54 3.79 12.78
CA THR A 50 14.37 3.81 11.58
C THR A 50 13.79 2.95 10.46
N CYS A 51 14.15 3.25 9.20
CA CYS A 51 13.67 2.49 8.05
C CYS A 51 14.76 2.32 6.99
N THR A 52 14.99 1.09 6.54
CA THR A 52 15.81 0.79 5.36
C THR A 52 14.93 0.50 4.17
N PHE A 53 15.12 1.26 3.09
CA PHE A 53 14.40 1.08 1.84
C PHE A 53 15.19 0.19 0.88
N VAL A 54 14.51 -0.81 0.28
CA VAL A 54 15.05 -1.69 -0.75
C VAL A 54 14.26 -1.56 -2.04
N ALA A 55 14.90 -1.73 -3.18
CA ALA A 55 14.19 -1.75 -4.47
C ALA A 55 13.22 -2.96 -4.52
N PRO A 56 12.05 -2.87 -5.17
CA PRO A 56 11.11 -4.00 -5.27
C PRO A 56 11.71 -5.20 -6.00
N ASP A 57 12.71 -4.97 -6.84
CA ASP A 57 13.48 -5.94 -7.61
C ASP A 57 14.93 -6.11 -7.10
N CYS A 58 15.22 -5.73 -5.85
CA CYS A 58 16.50 -5.97 -5.19
C CYS A 58 16.86 -7.47 -5.20
N THR A 59 18.13 -7.82 -5.09
CA THR A 59 18.54 -9.23 -4.94
C THR A 59 18.15 -9.76 -3.56
N ASP A 60 18.23 -11.09 -3.37
CA ASP A 60 17.98 -11.69 -2.05
C ASP A 60 19.04 -11.24 -1.04
N GLU A 61 20.29 -11.07 -1.49
CA GLU A 61 21.39 -10.58 -0.65
C GLU A 61 21.17 -9.11 -0.22
N GLU A 62 20.65 -8.27 -1.11
CA GLU A 62 20.33 -6.88 -0.78
C GLU A 62 19.13 -6.80 0.18
N LEU A 63 18.13 -7.66 0.01
CA LEU A 63 16.99 -7.74 0.92
C LEU A 63 17.43 -8.23 2.30
N GLU A 64 18.25 -9.27 2.35
CA GLU A 64 18.79 -9.81 3.60
C GLU A 64 19.67 -8.80 4.35
N ALA A 65 20.51 -8.06 3.63
CA ALA A 65 21.38 -7.04 4.19
C ALA A 65 20.63 -5.81 4.76
N ALA A 66 19.34 -5.66 4.43
CA ALA A 66 18.50 -4.57 4.95
C ALA A 66 17.98 -4.83 6.36
N PHE A 67 18.05 -6.07 6.86
CA PHE A 67 17.57 -6.39 8.20
C PHE A 67 18.59 -6.01 9.28
N GLU A 68 18.09 -5.41 10.35
CA GLU A 68 18.80 -5.09 11.57
C GLU A 68 18.30 -5.95 12.74
N PRO A 69 19.07 -6.11 13.83
CA PRO A 69 18.63 -6.91 14.99
C PRO A 69 17.29 -6.43 15.60
N ASN A 70 17.01 -5.14 15.49
CA ASN A 70 15.80 -4.47 15.98
C ASN A 70 14.72 -4.31 14.89
N THR A 71 14.84 -4.97 13.74
CA THR A 71 13.77 -5.01 12.73
C THR A 71 12.51 -5.67 13.29
N LYS A 72 11.37 -5.01 13.11
CA LYS A 72 10.06 -5.45 13.61
C LYS A 72 9.04 -5.74 12.52
N LEU A 73 9.25 -5.23 11.31
CA LEU A 73 8.26 -5.28 10.25
C LEU A 73 8.94 -5.18 8.88
N VAL A 74 8.38 -5.87 7.90
CA VAL A 74 8.62 -5.62 6.47
C VAL A 74 7.37 -5.01 5.87
N PHE A 75 7.53 -3.92 5.09
CA PHE A 75 6.43 -3.19 4.45
C PHE A 75 6.58 -3.12 2.94
N GLY A 76 5.47 -3.30 2.21
CA GLY A 76 5.42 -3.05 0.76
C GLY A 76 4.02 -2.75 0.26
N GLU A 77 3.91 -2.40 -1.02
CA GLU A 77 2.62 -2.25 -1.71
C GLU A 77 2.50 -3.29 -2.82
N THR A 78 1.34 -3.92 -2.95
CA THR A 78 1.12 -4.91 -4.03
C THR A 78 1.38 -4.32 -5.41
N ILE A 79 0.86 -3.13 -5.67
CA ILE A 79 1.17 -2.30 -6.85
C ILE A 79 1.47 -0.89 -6.36
N ALA A 80 2.70 -0.44 -6.59
CA ALA A 80 3.18 0.85 -6.14
C ALA A 80 2.59 2.03 -6.93
N ASN A 81 2.41 3.16 -6.27
CA ASN A 81 1.99 4.42 -6.87
C ASN A 81 3.14 5.46 -6.76
N PRO A 82 3.65 6.02 -7.87
CA PRO A 82 3.14 6.00 -9.26
C PRO A 82 3.83 5.00 -10.18
N ALA A 83 4.91 4.35 -9.75
CA ALA A 83 5.77 3.52 -10.59
C ALA A 83 5.09 2.26 -11.17
N LEU A 84 3.97 1.83 -10.58
CA LEU A 84 3.25 0.59 -10.89
C LEU A 84 4.12 -0.67 -10.77
N ALA A 85 5.19 -0.60 -9.97
CA ALA A 85 6.00 -1.76 -9.62
C ALA A 85 5.16 -2.76 -8.81
N VAL A 86 5.34 -4.04 -9.07
CA VAL A 86 4.64 -5.12 -8.36
C VAL A 86 5.60 -5.76 -7.37
N LEU A 87 5.18 -5.88 -6.13
CA LEU A 87 5.93 -6.53 -5.07
C LEU A 87 5.92 -8.06 -5.25
N ASP A 88 7.06 -8.72 -5.11
CA ASP A 88 7.11 -10.17 -4.94
C ASP A 88 6.76 -10.53 -3.49
N ILE A 89 5.43 -10.73 -3.26
CA ILE A 89 4.87 -10.91 -1.92
C ILE A 89 5.47 -12.14 -1.23
N GLU A 90 5.57 -13.28 -1.91
CA GLU A 90 6.14 -14.51 -1.31
C GLU A 90 7.60 -14.35 -0.91
N ARG A 91 8.37 -13.68 -1.76
CA ARG A 91 9.78 -13.44 -1.49
C ARG A 91 9.98 -12.54 -0.26
N PHE A 92 9.24 -11.43 -0.18
CA PHE A 92 9.29 -10.52 0.96
C PHE A 92 8.72 -11.16 2.22
N ALA A 93 7.66 -11.99 2.11
CA ALA A 93 7.10 -12.75 3.23
C ALA A 93 8.11 -13.76 3.77
N LYS A 94 8.78 -14.50 2.87
CA LYS A 94 9.82 -15.44 3.29
C LYS A 94 10.94 -14.74 4.06
N ALA A 95 11.48 -13.65 3.54
CA ALA A 95 12.54 -12.89 4.20
C ALA A 95 12.07 -12.35 5.56
N ALA A 96 10.85 -11.80 5.65
CA ALA A 96 10.27 -11.35 6.91
C ALA A 96 10.17 -12.47 7.95
N HIS A 97 9.63 -13.62 7.55
CA HIS A 97 9.42 -14.76 8.44
C HIS A 97 10.75 -15.44 8.86
N ASP A 98 11.73 -15.50 7.99
CA ASP A 98 13.08 -16.00 8.32
C ASP A 98 13.72 -15.14 9.44
N HIS A 99 13.38 -13.86 9.52
CA HIS A 99 13.77 -12.95 10.59
C HIS A 99 12.76 -12.86 11.76
N GLY A 100 11.69 -13.66 11.75
CA GLY A 100 10.66 -13.68 12.81
C GLY A 100 9.90 -12.38 12.95
N VAL A 101 9.65 -11.68 11.82
CA VAL A 101 8.84 -10.45 11.76
C VAL A 101 7.72 -10.58 10.72
N PRO A 102 6.57 -9.88 10.87
CA PRO A 102 5.48 -9.96 9.91
C PRO A 102 5.77 -9.17 8.64
N LEU A 103 5.15 -9.61 7.52
CA LEU A 103 5.00 -8.81 6.30
C LEU A 103 3.67 -8.06 6.31
N MET A 104 3.74 -6.74 6.15
CA MET A 104 2.60 -5.86 5.94
C MET A 104 2.54 -5.38 4.48
N VAL A 105 1.37 -5.51 3.86
CA VAL A 105 1.17 -5.13 2.45
C VAL A 105 0.01 -4.14 2.33
N ASP A 106 0.27 -2.97 1.76
CA ASP A 106 -0.79 -2.08 1.29
C ASP A 106 -1.33 -2.60 -0.05
N ASN A 107 -2.58 -3.07 -0.04
CA ASN A 107 -3.23 -3.67 -1.20
C ASN A 107 -4.32 -2.75 -1.79
N THR A 108 -4.10 -1.45 -1.72
CA THR A 108 -5.08 -0.43 -2.14
C THR A 108 -5.48 -0.54 -3.60
N PHE A 109 -4.53 -0.75 -4.52
CA PHE A 109 -4.81 -0.75 -5.97
C PHE A 109 -5.49 -2.03 -6.45
N PRO A 110 -4.99 -3.23 -6.15
CA PRO A 110 -5.67 -4.45 -6.58
C PRO A 110 -7.00 -4.69 -5.88
N THR A 111 -7.16 -4.22 -4.65
CA THR A 111 -8.24 -4.60 -3.74
C THR A 111 -8.27 -6.13 -3.49
N PRO A 112 -9.05 -6.66 -2.56
CA PRO A 112 -9.15 -8.11 -2.38
C PRO A 112 -9.80 -8.84 -3.57
N VAL A 113 -10.37 -8.09 -4.53
CA VAL A 113 -10.96 -8.67 -5.74
C VAL A 113 -9.89 -9.18 -6.71
N MET A 114 -8.78 -8.43 -6.88
CA MET A 114 -7.71 -8.80 -7.82
C MET A 114 -6.53 -9.50 -7.14
N CYS A 115 -6.22 -9.15 -5.88
CA CYS A 115 -5.14 -9.76 -5.13
C CYS A 115 -5.54 -9.96 -3.67
N ARG A 116 -5.23 -11.12 -3.12
CA ARG A 116 -5.37 -11.45 -1.70
C ARG A 116 -4.01 -11.81 -1.12
N PRO A 117 -3.25 -10.80 -0.61
CA PRO A 117 -1.87 -11.01 -0.18
C PRO A 117 -1.69 -12.06 0.90
N PHE A 118 -2.72 -12.37 1.69
CA PHE A 118 -2.70 -13.44 2.69
C PHE A 118 -2.46 -14.84 2.08
N GLU A 119 -2.91 -15.07 0.86
CA GLU A 119 -2.69 -16.34 0.14
C GLU A 119 -1.21 -16.51 -0.27
N TRP A 120 -0.43 -15.42 -0.18
CA TRP A 120 0.96 -15.32 -0.58
C TRP A 120 1.92 -15.01 0.57
N GLY A 121 1.45 -15.15 1.82
CA GLY A 121 2.27 -15.04 3.02
C GLY A 121 2.29 -13.69 3.72
N ALA A 122 1.51 -12.69 3.29
CA ALA A 122 1.34 -11.48 4.07
C ALA A 122 0.60 -11.76 5.38
N ASP A 123 0.98 -11.06 6.45
CA ASP A 123 0.37 -11.20 7.77
C ASP A 123 -0.64 -10.09 8.06
N ILE A 124 -0.32 -8.89 7.58
CA ILE A 124 -1.14 -7.69 7.78
C ILE A 124 -1.38 -7.06 6.40
N VAL A 125 -2.61 -6.70 6.13
CA VAL A 125 -2.98 -5.99 4.89
C VAL A 125 -3.66 -4.69 5.25
N THR A 126 -3.26 -3.61 4.57
CA THR A 126 -3.93 -2.33 4.67
C THR A 126 -4.54 -1.92 3.33
N HIS A 127 -5.53 -1.06 3.40
CA HIS A 127 -6.11 -0.41 2.24
C HIS A 127 -6.46 1.05 2.56
N SER A 128 -6.21 1.92 1.62
CA SER A 128 -6.92 3.20 1.57
C SER A 128 -8.31 2.95 0.99
N THR A 129 -9.32 2.89 1.84
CA THR A 129 -10.71 2.70 1.38
C THR A 129 -11.24 3.90 0.61
N THR A 130 -10.54 5.04 0.67
CA THR A 130 -10.71 6.25 -0.15
C THR A 130 -10.72 5.96 -1.67
N LYS A 131 -10.04 4.87 -2.10
CA LYS A 131 -9.76 4.57 -3.51
C LYS A 131 -10.85 3.68 -4.12
N TYR A 132 -10.49 2.57 -4.76
CA TYR A 132 -11.46 1.68 -5.42
C TYR A 132 -12.57 1.15 -4.51
N MET A 133 -12.30 0.97 -3.21
CA MET A 133 -13.33 0.49 -2.29
C MET A 133 -14.50 1.46 -2.18
N ASP A 134 -14.25 2.78 -2.09
CA ASP A 134 -15.27 3.82 -2.27
C ASP A 134 -15.66 3.98 -3.74
N GLY A 135 -14.69 4.24 -4.60
CA GLY A 135 -14.84 4.39 -6.04
C GLY A 135 -15.53 5.67 -6.51
N HIS A 136 -15.87 6.58 -5.61
CA HIS A 136 -16.67 7.79 -5.91
C HIS A 136 -16.06 9.10 -5.39
N ALA A 137 -14.89 9.05 -4.73
CA ALA A 137 -14.28 10.18 -4.03
C ALA A 137 -15.24 10.85 -3.02
N ALA A 138 -16.09 10.04 -2.36
CA ALA A 138 -17.14 10.55 -1.47
C ALA A 138 -16.59 10.79 -0.06
N TYR A 139 -15.58 10.02 0.40
CA TYR A 139 -15.02 10.16 1.74
C TYR A 139 -13.55 9.69 1.79
N LEU A 140 -12.90 9.97 2.91
CA LEU A 140 -11.60 9.41 3.28
C LEU A 140 -11.81 8.25 4.24
N GLY A 141 -11.01 7.19 4.07
CA GLY A 141 -11.04 6.06 4.97
C GLY A 141 -9.86 5.11 4.75
N GLY A 142 -9.67 4.24 5.71
CA GLY A 142 -8.68 3.16 5.67
C GLY A 142 -9.18 1.93 6.39
N VAL A 143 -8.51 0.81 6.18
CA VAL A 143 -8.76 -0.43 6.91
C VAL A 143 -7.44 -1.16 7.13
N ILE A 144 -7.30 -1.73 8.31
CA ILE A 144 -6.27 -2.69 8.67
C ILE A 144 -6.95 -4.06 8.75
N VAL A 145 -6.38 -5.06 8.11
CA VAL A 145 -6.83 -6.45 8.17
C VAL A 145 -5.67 -7.30 8.65
N ASP A 146 -5.86 -8.02 9.72
CA ASP A 146 -4.92 -8.98 10.28
C ASP A 146 -5.32 -10.39 9.86
N HIS A 147 -4.39 -11.14 9.26
CA HIS A 147 -4.59 -12.55 8.90
C HIS A 147 -4.86 -13.41 10.13
N GLY A 148 -4.25 -13.06 11.27
CA GLY A 148 -4.38 -13.81 12.51
C GLY A 148 -3.58 -15.10 12.56
N GLN A 149 -2.53 -15.22 11.75
CA GLN A 149 -1.68 -16.43 11.69
C GLN A 149 -0.28 -16.20 12.23
N PHE A 150 0.20 -14.95 12.32
CA PHE A 150 1.52 -14.65 12.84
C PHE A 150 1.61 -15.01 14.34
N ASP A 151 2.62 -15.79 14.70
CA ASP A 151 2.81 -16.27 16.08
C ASP A 151 3.60 -15.26 16.93
N TRP A 152 2.86 -14.29 17.49
CA TRP A 152 3.44 -13.26 18.36
C TRP A 152 4.20 -13.86 19.55
N MET A 153 3.70 -14.97 20.13
CA MET A 153 4.32 -15.61 21.29
C MET A 153 5.60 -16.35 20.93
N ALA A 154 5.71 -16.90 19.72
CA ALA A 154 6.96 -17.52 19.26
C ALA A 154 8.10 -16.48 19.10
N HIS A 155 7.75 -15.20 18.93
CA HIS A 155 8.66 -14.08 18.78
C HIS A 155 8.47 -13.01 19.86
N ALA A 156 8.19 -13.47 21.10
CA ALA A 156 7.82 -12.60 22.23
C ALA A 156 8.87 -11.53 22.56
N ASP A 157 10.15 -11.85 22.40
CA ASP A 157 11.27 -10.93 22.58
C ASP A 157 11.24 -9.74 21.61
N LYS A 158 10.72 -9.95 20.41
CA LYS A 158 10.58 -8.88 19.40
C LYS A 158 9.33 -8.03 19.63
N PHE A 159 8.26 -8.59 20.19
CA PHE A 159 6.95 -7.92 20.29
C PHE A 159 6.43 -7.80 21.74
N PRO A 160 7.21 -7.18 22.64
CA PRO A 160 6.79 -7.05 24.05
C PRO A 160 5.46 -6.32 24.22
N GLY A 161 5.14 -5.35 23.34
CA GLY A 161 3.85 -4.64 23.36
C GLY A 161 2.61 -5.52 23.12
N LEU A 162 2.78 -6.75 22.63
CA LEU A 162 1.70 -7.72 22.42
C LEU A 162 1.80 -8.92 23.39
N THR A 163 2.99 -9.19 23.92
CA THR A 163 3.34 -10.43 24.61
C THR A 163 3.68 -10.25 26.10
N THR A 164 3.64 -9.01 26.60
CA THR A 164 3.77 -8.69 28.03
C THR A 164 2.55 -7.94 28.52
N PRO A 165 2.30 -7.89 29.85
CA PRO A 165 1.18 -7.15 30.42
C PRO A 165 1.21 -5.66 30.05
N ASP A 166 0.13 -5.15 29.49
CA ASP A 166 -0.05 -3.73 29.15
C ASP A 166 -0.72 -2.98 30.31
N GLU A 167 0.02 -2.09 30.96
CA GLU A 167 -0.48 -1.27 32.05
C GLU A 167 -1.61 -0.31 31.61
N SER A 168 -1.59 0.14 30.34
CA SER A 168 -2.64 1.02 29.78
C SER A 168 -3.97 0.30 29.57
N TYR A 169 -3.97 -1.04 29.61
CA TYR A 169 -5.17 -1.87 29.44
C TYR A 169 -5.29 -2.96 30.51
N HIS A 170 -5.28 -2.55 31.78
CA HIS A 170 -5.51 -3.40 32.96
C HIS A 170 -4.53 -4.59 33.11
N GLY A 171 -3.30 -4.48 32.63
CA GLY A 171 -2.29 -5.54 32.70
C GLY A 171 -2.58 -6.72 31.77
N VAL A 172 -3.34 -6.52 30.70
CA VAL A 172 -3.65 -7.57 29.73
C VAL A 172 -2.44 -7.84 28.85
N THR A 173 -2.11 -9.12 28.67
CA THR A 173 -1.22 -9.61 27.62
C THR A 173 -2.08 -9.95 26.40
N TYR A 174 -1.99 -9.13 25.33
CA TYR A 174 -2.90 -9.24 24.19
C TYR A 174 -2.82 -10.61 23.49
N ALA A 175 -1.61 -11.12 23.25
CA ALA A 175 -1.40 -12.38 22.56
C ALA A 175 -1.90 -13.59 23.37
N GLU A 176 -1.77 -13.57 24.70
CA GLU A 176 -2.32 -14.62 25.56
C GLU A 176 -3.84 -14.59 25.61
N LYS A 177 -4.42 -13.39 25.78
CA LYS A 177 -5.86 -13.23 26.01
C LYS A 177 -6.69 -13.37 24.75
N PHE A 178 -6.20 -12.86 23.60
CA PHE A 178 -6.96 -12.76 22.37
C PHE A 178 -6.42 -13.67 21.25
N GLY A 179 -5.38 -14.44 21.51
CA GLY A 179 -4.76 -15.35 20.53
C GLY A 179 -4.14 -14.63 19.35
N ARG A 180 -3.68 -15.40 18.38
CA ARG A 180 -3.14 -14.86 17.12
C ARG A 180 -4.17 -14.06 16.34
N GLU A 181 -5.43 -14.52 16.34
CA GLU A 181 -6.53 -13.98 15.54
C GLU A 181 -7.00 -12.59 16.03
N GLY A 182 -6.72 -12.26 17.29
CA GLY A 182 -7.30 -11.05 17.88
C GLY A 182 -6.30 -10.07 18.48
N ALA A 183 -5.11 -10.50 18.83
CA ALA A 183 -4.13 -9.70 19.57
C ALA A 183 -3.81 -8.36 18.89
N PHE A 184 -3.45 -8.41 17.62
CA PHE A 184 -3.00 -7.25 16.85
C PHE A 184 -4.11 -6.19 16.72
N ILE A 185 -5.29 -6.58 16.25
CA ILE A 185 -6.41 -5.64 16.05
C ILE A 185 -6.98 -5.16 17.40
N THR A 186 -7.00 -6.01 18.42
CA THR A 186 -7.47 -5.59 19.75
C THR A 186 -6.57 -4.51 20.33
N LYS A 187 -5.24 -4.68 20.27
CA LYS A 187 -4.30 -3.64 20.73
C LYS A 187 -4.43 -2.37 19.89
N ALA A 188 -4.46 -2.48 18.58
CA ALA A 188 -4.64 -1.33 17.69
C ALA A 188 -5.92 -0.53 18.01
N THR A 189 -7.00 -1.23 18.37
CA THR A 189 -8.29 -0.60 18.73
C THR A 189 -8.29 -0.06 20.14
N ALA A 190 -7.94 -0.90 21.13
CA ALA A 190 -8.08 -0.61 22.56
C ALA A 190 -7.05 0.39 23.09
N GLN A 191 -5.91 0.51 22.42
CA GLN A 191 -4.85 1.44 22.78
C GLN A 191 -4.69 2.53 21.72
N LEU A 192 -4.23 2.19 20.52
CA LEU A 192 -3.79 3.22 19.56
C LEU A 192 -4.94 4.04 18.98
N MET A 193 -6.04 3.41 18.56
CA MET A 193 -7.19 4.17 18.05
C MET A 193 -7.87 4.97 19.16
N ARG A 194 -7.99 4.41 20.36
CA ARG A 194 -8.53 5.12 21.54
C ARG A 194 -7.72 6.37 21.87
N ASP A 195 -6.38 6.25 21.91
CA ASP A 195 -5.50 7.30 22.41
C ASP A 195 -5.17 8.35 21.34
N LEU A 196 -5.05 7.95 20.06
CA LEU A 196 -4.68 8.81 18.93
C LEU A 196 -5.87 9.32 18.13
N GLY A 197 -7.01 8.63 18.21
CA GLY A 197 -8.30 9.08 17.68
C GLY A 197 -8.60 8.91 16.19
N PRO A 198 -7.80 8.23 15.32
CA PRO A 198 -8.09 8.16 13.89
C PRO A 198 -9.19 7.15 13.55
N MET A 199 -10.35 7.35 14.13
CA MET A 199 -11.56 6.54 13.96
C MET A 199 -12.27 6.88 12.66
N GLN A 200 -12.87 5.87 12.00
CA GLN A 200 -13.73 6.07 10.83
C GLN A 200 -15.03 6.75 11.22
N ASN A 201 -15.43 7.77 10.44
CA ASN A 201 -16.74 8.38 10.58
C ASN A 201 -17.86 7.38 10.25
N PRO A 202 -18.94 7.28 11.05
CA PRO A 202 -20.02 6.33 10.81
C PRO A 202 -20.72 6.46 9.46
N GLN A 203 -20.90 7.68 8.93
CA GLN A 203 -21.47 7.89 7.59
C GLN A 203 -20.54 7.36 6.51
N ALA A 204 -19.22 7.57 6.64
CA ALA A 204 -18.24 7.03 5.71
C ALA A 204 -18.21 5.49 5.76
N ALA A 205 -18.36 4.89 6.94
CA ALA A 205 -18.49 3.43 7.07
C ALA A 205 -19.75 2.89 6.38
N PHE A 206 -20.86 3.61 6.45
CA PHE A 206 -22.09 3.27 5.73
C PHE A 206 -21.89 3.34 4.21
N PHE A 207 -21.30 4.43 3.69
CA PHE A 207 -20.99 4.54 2.26
C PHE A 207 -20.03 3.47 1.78
N LEU A 208 -19.00 3.17 2.57
CA LEU A 208 -18.06 2.09 2.28
C LEU A 208 -18.79 0.75 2.13
N ASN A 209 -19.65 0.41 3.08
CA ASN A 209 -20.41 -0.84 3.05
C ASN A 209 -21.25 -0.93 1.75
N SER A 210 -21.95 0.13 1.38
CA SER A 210 -22.75 0.18 0.15
C SER A 210 -21.86 0.08 -1.12
N SER A 211 -20.70 0.75 -1.13
CA SER A 211 -19.78 0.74 -2.27
C SER A 211 -19.12 -0.64 -2.47
N LEU A 212 -18.84 -1.36 -1.39
CA LEU A 212 -18.27 -2.71 -1.44
C LEU A 212 -19.18 -3.72 -2.15
N GLU A 213 -20.49 -3.52 -2.12
CA GLU A 213 -21.45 -4.39 -2.80
C GLU A 213 -21.21 -4.48 -4.32
N SER A 214 -20.68 -3.42 -4.93
CA SER A 214 -20.38 -3.36 -6.37
C SER A 214 -18.89 -3.54 -6.70
N LEU A 215 -18.01 -3.69 -5.72
CA LEU A 215 -16.57 -3.71 -5.94
C LEU A 215 -16.14 -4.84 -6.87
N HIS A 216 -16.72 -6.03 -6.71
CA HIS A 216 -16.44 -7.21 -7.53
C HIS A 216 -16.86 -7.06 -9.00
N VAL A 217 -17.74 -6.12 -9.31
CA VAL A 217 -18.15 -5.78 -10.68
C VAL A 217 -17.30 -4.62 -11.23
N ARG A 218 -16.98 -3.64 -10.39
CA ARG A 218 -16.20 -2.45 -10.79
C ARG A 218 -14.74 -2.79 -11.09
N MET A 219 -14.10 -3.61 -10.26
CA MET A 219 -12.67 -3.92 -10.43
C MET A 219 -12.35 -4.60 -11.75
N PRO A 220 -13.03 -5.68 -12.20
CA PRO A 220 -12.81 -6.23 -13.53
C PRO A 220 -12.96 -5.19 -14.63
N ARG A 221 -13.97 -4.32 -14.55
CA ARG A 221 -14.18 -3.26 -15.56
C ARG A 221 -13.04 -2.23 -15.57
N HIS A 222 -12.54 -1.84 -14.39
CA HIS A 222 -11.36 -0.96 -14.30
C HIS A 222 -10.13 -1.61 -14.94
N CYS A 223 -9.89 -2.90 -14.71
CA CYS A 223 -8.76 -3.62 -15.30
C CYS A 223 -8.90 -3.76 -16.83
N GLU A 224 -10.09 -4.10 -17.34
CA GLU A 224 -10.38 -4.16 -18.78
C GLU A 224 -10.11 -2.80 -19.46
N ASN A 225 -10.64 -1.72 -18.87
CA ASN A 225 -10.45 -0.37 -19.38
C ASN A 225 -8.99 0.06 -19.31
N GLY A 226 -8.29 -0.22 -18.20
CA GLY A 226 -6.86 0.06 -18.03
C GLY A 226 -6.03 -0.63 -19.10
N LEU A 227 -6.26 -1.92 -19.32
CA LEU A 227 -5.56 -2.69 -20.37
C LEU A 227 -5.84 -2.17 -21.77
N ALA A 228 -7.10 -1.83 -22.07
CA ALA A 228 -7.47 -1.27 -23.38
C ALA A 228 -6.78 0.08 -23.64
N VAL A 229 -6.74 0.95 -22.64
CA VAL A 229 -6.03 2.25 -22.70
C VAL A 229 -4.52 2.04 -22.83
N ALA A 230 -3.94 1.14 -22.04
CA ALA A 230 -2.50 0.83 -22.12
C ALA A 230 -2.08 0.33 -23.51
N LYS A 231 -2.83 -0.59 -24.10
CA LYS A 231 -2.60 -1.09 -25.48
C LYS A 231 -2.73 0.02 -26.52
N PHE A 232 -3.72 0.89 -26.41
CA PHE A 232 -3.87 2.05 -27.28
C PHE A 232 -2.68 3.00 -27.17
N LEU A 233 -2.27 3.33 -25.96
CA LEU A 233 -1.14 4.22 -25.72
C LEU A 233 0.18 3.62 -26.20
N GLN A 234 0.40 2.32 -26.00
CA GLN A 234 1.61 1.61 -26.45
C GLN A 234 1.81 1.70 -27.98
N SER A 235 0.71 1.68 -28.73
CA SER A 235 0.75 1.78 -30.21
C SER A 235 0.78 3.24 -30.71
N HIS A 236 0.62 4.23 -29.84
CA HIS A 236 0.44 5.62 -30.27
C HIS A 236 1.79 6.31 -30.55
N PRO A 237 2.03 6.91 -31.75
CA PRO A 237 3.33 7.43 -32.16
C PRO A 237 3.89 8.57 -31.32
N LYS A 238 3.07 9.28 -30.54
CA LYS A 238 3.49 10.35 -29.65
C LYS A 238 3.85 9.87 -28.23
N VAL A 239 3.54 8.61 -27.89
CA VAL A 239 3.82 8.03 -26.59
C VAL A 239 5.21 7.40 -26.61
N ARG A 240 6.01 7.70 -25.59
CA ARG A 240 7.38 7.21 -25.44
C ARG A 240 7.44 5.90 -24.67
N PHE A 241 6.65 5.77 -23.61
CA PHE A 241 6.55 4.58 -22.78
C PHE A 241 5.16 4.47 -22.17
N VAL A 242 4.79 3.26 -21.84
CA VAL A 242 3.61 2.93 -21.04
C VAL A 242 4.07 1.96 -19.95
N SER A 243 3.67 2.21 -18.71
CA SER A 243 3.83 1.29 -17.59
C SER A 243 2.44 0.85 -17.13
N TYR A 244 2.20 -0.44 -17.20
CA TYR A 244 0.96 -1.09 -16.77
C TYR A 244 1.22 -2.59 -16.54
N PRO A 245 1.22 -3.10 -15.31
CA PRO A 245 1.65 -4.47 -15.03
C PRO A 245 0.74 -5.56 -15.64
N GLY A 246 -0.44 -5.21 -16.14
CA GLY A 246 -1.30 -6.09 -16.93
C GLY A 246 -1.00 -6.11 -18.44
N LEU A 247 -0.02 -5.34 -18.92
CA LEU A 247 0.35 -5.24 -20.34
C LEU A 247 1.51 -6.19 -20.64
N GLU A 248 1.34 -7.08 -21.61
CA GLU A 248 2.42 -7.96 -22.07
C GLU A 248 3.66 -7.16 -22.50
N GLY A 249 4.82 -7.53 -21.96
CA GLY A 249 6.08 -6.82 -22.17
C GLY A 249 6.38 -5.72 -21.13
N ASP A 250 5.47 -5.44 -20.20
CA ASP A 250 5.80 -4.64 -19.01
C ASP A 250 6.79 -5.38 -18.11
N LYS A 251 7.69 -4.64 -17.46
CA LYS A 251 8.73 -5.19 -16.57
C LYS A 251 8.15 -6.12 -15.49
N TYR A 252 6.95 -5.82 -15.00
CA TYR A 252 6.29 -6.53 -13.91
C TYR A 252 5.18 -7.48 -14.38
N TYR A 253 5.05 -7.73 -15.68
CA TYR A 253 3.97 -8.53 -16.24
C TYR A 253 3.91 -9.94 -15.64
N ASP A 254 5.02 -10.68 -15.65
CA ASP A 254 5.05 -12.08 -15.21
C ASP A 254 4.68 -12.20 -13.73
N ILE A 255 5.22 -11.33 -12.88
CA ILE A 255 4.90 -11.32 -11.45
C ILE A 255 3.46 -10.85 -11.18
N ALA A 256 2.95 -9.93 -12.00
CA ALA A 256 1.56 -9.52 -11.93
C ALA A 256 0.62 -10.66 -12.31
N GLN A 257 0.95 -11.46 -13.33
CA GLN A 257 0.17 -12.64 -13.70
C GLN A 257 0.16 -13.72 -12.60
N LYS A 258 1.27 -13.85 -11.85
CA LYS A 258 1.34 -14.76 -10.71
C LYS A 258 0.33 -14.38 -9.62
N TYR A 259 0.30 -13.14 -9.20
CA TYR A 259 -0.51 -12.66 -8.06
C TYR A 259 -1.92 -12.20 -8.45
N MET A 260 -2.09 -11.74 -9.68
CA MET A 260 -3.29 -11.06 -10.18
C MET A 260 -3.68 -11.53 -11.59
N PRO A 261 -3.91 -12.84 -11.81
CA PRO A 261 -4.17 -13.38 -13.16
C PRO A 261 -5.46 -12.85 -13.79
N ASN A 262 -6.38 -12.32 -12.99
CA ASN A 262 -7.69 -11.81 -13.44
C ASN A 262 -7.71 -10.29 -13.67
N GLY A 263 -6.55 -9.62 -13.58
CA GLY A 263 -6.41 -8.18 -13.75
C GLY A 263 -5.68 -7.52 -12.58
N THR A 264 -5.08 -6.37 -12.82
CA THR A 264 -4.20 -5.67 -11.87
C THR A 264 -4.87 -4.47 -11.21
N CYS A 265 -5.10 -3.41 -11.96
CA CYS A 265 -5.78 -2.18 -11.52
C CYS A 265 -6.26 -1.37 -12.74
N GLY A 266 -6.86 -0.20 -12.52
CA GLY A 266 -7.27 0.73 -13.58
C GLY A 266 -6.34 1.95 -13.71
N VAL A 267 -5.13 1.91 -13.16
CA VAL A 267 -4.14 2.99 -13.26
C VAL A 267 -3.13 2.65 -14.33
N VAL A 268 -2.87 3.59 -15.25
CA VAL A 268 -1.88 3.47 -16.33
C VAL A 268 -0.96 4.68 -16.27
N SER A 269 0.34 4.47 -16.20
CA SER A 269 1.36 5.51 -16.31
C SER A 269 1.94 5.54 -17.72
N PHE A 270 2.16 6.73 -18.28
CA PHE A 270 2.75 6.87 -19.61
C PHE A 270 3.43 8.21 -19.79
N GLY A 271 4.35 8.26 -20.74
CA GLY A 271 5.08 9.48 -21.09
C GLY A 271 5.09 9.76 -22.58
N PHE A 272 5.31 11.03 -22.93
CA PHE A 272 5.32 11.52 -24.32
C PHE A 272 6.74 11.74 -24.85
N ASN A 273 6.92 11.59 -26.17
CA ASN A 273 8.17 11.90 -26.86
C ASN A 273 8.61 13.37 -26.69
N GLY A 274 7.69 14.29 -26.48
CA GLY A 274 7.98 15.71 -26.21
C GLY A 274 8.14 16.06 -24.72
N GLY A 275 8.26 15.06 -23.84
CA GLY A 275 8.49 15.27 -22.39
C GLY A 275 7.42 16.11 -21.71
N ARG A 276 7.83 16.91 -20.72
CA ARG A 276 6.93 17.73 -19.87
C ARG A 276 6.03 18.66 -20.68
N ALA A 277 6.54 19.36 -21.68
CA ALA A 277 5.76 20.30 -22.50
C ALA A 277 4.65 19.60 -23.29
N ALA A 278 4.90 18.41 -23.80
CA ALA A 278 3.89 17.58 -24.47
C ALA A 278 2.84 17.08 -23.48
N ALA A 279 3.24 16.66 -22.28
CA ALA A 279 2.33 16.25 -21.22
C ALA A 279 1.41 17.40 -20.79
N GLU A 280 1.94 18.61 -20.60
CA GLU A 280 1.13 19.80 -20.27
C GLU A 280 0.13 20.15 -21.37
N THR A 281 0.54 20.04 -22.64
CA THR A 281 -0.34 20.26 -23.78
C THR A 281 -1.47 19.22 -23.83
N PHE A 282 -1.12 17.96 -23.58
CA PHE A 282 -2.11 16.87 -23.46
C PHE A 282 -3.12 17.15 -22.33
N MET A 283 -2.64 17.49 -21.14
CA MET A 283 -3.49 17.80 -19.98
C MET A 283 -4.49 18.92 -20.28
N LYS A 284 -4.04 20.00 -20.94
CA LYS A 284 -4.90 21.12 -21.36
C LYS A 284 -5.94 20.75 -22.44
N SER A 285 -5.71 19.65 -23.16
CA SER A 285 -6.57 19.18 -24.26
C SER A 285 -7.61 18.16 -23.83
N LEU A 286 -7.58 17.70 -22.57
CA LEU A 286 -8.52 16.72 -22.04
C LEU A 286 -9.96 17.23 -22.09
N LYS A 287 -10.89 16.36 -22.52
CA LYS A 287 -12.33 16.65 -22.58
C LYS A 287 -13.13 15.74 -21.67
N LEU A 288 -12.84 14.44 -21.66
CA LEU A 288 -13.53 13.46 -20.83
C LEU A 288 -12.84 13.29 -19.49
N ALA A 289 -11.53 13.08 -19.49
CA ALA A 289 -10.78 12.86 -18.26
C ALA A 289 -10.64 14.17 -17.47
N GLN A 290 -10.89 14.10 -16.18
CA GLN A 290 -10.73 15.22 -15.26
C GLN A 290 -9.31 15.30 -14.73
N ILE A 291 -8.76 16.49 -14.58
CA ILE A 291 -7.47 16.70 -13.93
C ILE A 291 -7.73 16.70 -12.42
N ALA A 292 -7.25 15.64 -11.74
CA ALA A 292 -7.42 15.48 -10.31
C ALA A 292 -6.26 14.70 -9.71
N THR A 293 -5.94 14.99 -8.46
CA THR A 293 -4.95 14.24 -7.68
C THR A 293 -5.50 12.91 -7.13
N HIS A 294 -6.80 12.70 -7.27
CA HIS A 294 -7.47 11.47 -6.89
C HIS A 294 -7.27 10.38 -7.96
N VAL A 295 -7.15 9.12 -7.54
CA VAL A 295 -7.07 7.94 -8.39
C VAL A 295 -8.13 6.92 -7.97
N ALA A 296 -8.43 5.95 -8.84
CA ALA A 296 -9.34 4.85 -8.54
C ALA A 296 -10.81 5.30 -8.36
N ASP A 297 -11.23 6.29 -9.14
CA ASP A 297 -12.60 6.79 -9.21
C ASP A 297 -13.37 6.11 -10.35
N ALA A 298 -14.67 6.04 -10.25
CA ALA A 298 -15.55 5.62 -11.35
C ALA A 298 -15.46 6.55 -12.57
N ARG A 299 -15.07 7.82 -12.36
CA ARG A 299 -14.78 8.79 -13.42
C ARG A 299 -13.31 8.67 -13.86
N THR A 300 -13.06 8.91 -15.16
CA THR A 300 -11.70 8.95 -15.68
C THR A 300 -10.98 10.19 -15.17
N CYS A 301 -9.87 10.00 -14.46
CA CYS A 301 -8.99 11.05 -13.96
C CYS A 301 -7.62 10.96 -14.62
N CYS A 302 -6.94 12.10 -14.74
CA CYS A 302 -5.57 12.18 -15.23
C CYS A 302 -4.77 13.14 -14.33
N LEU A 303 -3.52 12.80 -14.07
CA LEU A 303 -2.60 13.59 -13.26
C LEU A 303 -1.23 13.67 -13.93
N HIS A 304 -0.58 14.82 -13.84
CA HIS A 304 0.83 14.99 -14.16
C HIS A 304 1.63 15.01 -12.83
N PRO A 305 2.27 13.90 -12.42
CA PRO A 305 2.88 13.81 -11.09
C PRO A 305 3.91 14.90 -10.81
N ALA A 306 4.81 15.18 -11.75
CA ALA A 306 5.85 16.21 -11.61
C ALA A 306 5.31 17.64 -11.37
N ASN A 307 4.10 17.95 -11.85
CA ASN A 307 3.48 19.26 -11.66
C ASN A 307 2.46 19.29 -10.50
N ALA A 308 2.20 18.16 -9.86
CA ALA A 308 1.18 18.04 -8.81
C ALA A 308 1.74 17.39 -7.54
N THR A 309 1.67 16.07 -7.45
CA THR A 309 2.00 15.32 -6.22
C THR A 309 3.49 15.25 -5.89
N HIS A 310 4.35 15.41 -6.90
CA HIS A 310 5.81 15.32 -6.77
C HIS A 310 6.54 16.64 -7.15
N ARG A 311 5.81 17.74 -7.16
CA ARG A 311 6.33 19.07 -7.59
C ARG A 311 7.50 19.60 -6.76
N GLN A 312 7.73 19.06 -5.56
CA GLN A 312 8.82 19.41 -4.68
C GLN A 312 10.12 18.67 -5.03
N MET A 313 10.06 17.63 -5.86
CA MET A 313 11.21 16.85 -6.29
C MET A 313 11.93 17.49 -7.46
N ASN A 314 13.26 17.35 -7.52
CA ASN A 314 14.07 17.71 -8.68
C ASN A 314 13.94 16.64 -9.78
N ASP A 315 14.51 16.91 -10.97
CA ASP A 315 14.37 16.02 -12.12
C ASP A 315 15.04 14.64 -11.91
N GLU A 316 16.13 14.56 -11.14
CA GLU A 316 16.82 13.30 -10.81
C GLU A 316 15.96 12.43 -9.89
N GLU A 317 15.38 13.06 -8.87
CA GLU A 317 14.44 12.39 -7.94
C GLU A 317 13.16 11.91 -8.66
N LEU A 318 12.63 12.74 -9.60
CA LEU A 318 11.46 12.39 -10.41
C LEU A 318 11.74 11.17 -11.30
N ILE A 319 12.94 11.09 -11.87
CA ILE A 319 13.36 9.93 -12.68
C ILE A 319 13.53 8.69 -11.80
N ALA A 320 14.12 8.83 -10.63
CA ALA A 320 14.35 7.73 -9.70
C ALA A 320 13.06 7.10 -9.17
N CYS A 321 12.01 7.90 -9.01
CA CYS A 321 10.70 7.40 -8.56
C CYS A 321 9.77 6.93 -9.69
N GLY A 322 10.25 6.91 -10.94
CA GLY A 322 9.49 6.46 -12.12
C GLY A 322 8.65 7.53 -12.79
#